data_7d0a13ba84c230be42b7116d4289f454
#
_entry.id   7d0a13ba84c230be42b7116d4289f454
#
_cell.length_a   1.000
_cell.length_b   1.000
_cell.length_c   1.000
_cell.angle_alpha   90.00
_cell.angle_beta   90.00
_cell.angle_gamma   90.00
#
_symmetry.space_group_name_H-M   'P 1'
#
loop_
_entity.id
_entity.type
_entity.pdbx_description
1 polymer ?
#
loop_
_entity_poly.entity_id
_entity_poly.type
_entity_poly.pdbx_seq_one_letter_code
_entity_poly.pdbx_strand_id
1 'polypeptide(L)'
;MAGGRGKRLRPITDYVPKPLVPLNNIPIIDWQIKYLKKFGIKEVIICTGYKTEMIQHFLSVKDNFGIDIKFSVEKVPLGTGGAIKQAAKSIKDKSFFVLNGDTITNIDLKKLLTKKNAVAAIELRTKFGIMETVDDKVTKFREKKEIPDVWMNAGIYHLERQIIKDLPTKGDIEKTVFPEYATKGWLNTVKFRNAKWFSVDSFKDMEECSLEVEKIIK
;
A
#
# COMPACT_ATOMS: atom_id res chain seq x y z
N MET A 1 5.02 2.32 -3.76
CA MET A 1 5.98 2.75 -2.71
C MET A 1 6.86 1.57 -2.32
N ALA A 2 8.16 1.58 -2.68
CA ALA A 2 9.06 0.41 -2.61
C ALA A 2 10.47 0.73 -2.01
N GLY A 3 10.61 1.87 -1.32
CA GLY A 3 11.91 2.38 -0.83
C GLY A 3 12.38 1.79 0.51
N GLY A 4 11.50 1.13 1.26
CA GLY A 4 11.77 0.67 2.61
C GLY A 4 12.69 -0.55 2.71
N ARG A 5 13.44 -0.65 3.84
CA ARG A 5 14.36 -1.78 4.10
C ARG A 5 13.68 -3.09 4.50
N GLY A 6 12.39 -3.08 4.86
CA GLY A 6 11.67 -4.29 5.27
C GLY A 6 12.22 -5.00 6.51
N LYS A 7 12.73 -4.27 7.50
CA LYS A 7 13.48 -4.82 8.66
C LYS A 7 12.76 -5.94 9.42
N ARG A 8 11.42 -5.95 9.42
CA ARG A 8 10.60 -6.99 10.09
C ARG A 8 10.62 -8.35 9.39
N LEU A 9 11.06 -8.39 8.13
CA LEU A 9 11.21 -9.61 7.33
C LEU A 9 12.67 -10.10 7.26
N ARG A 10 13.54 -9.62 8.13
CA ARG A 10 14.90 -10.17 8.26
C ARG A 10 14.84 -11.63 8.71
N PRO A 11 15.76 -12.49 8.22
CA PRO A 11 16.93 -12.18 7.39
C PRO A 11 16.66 -12.08 5.87
N ILE A 12 15.48 -12.42 5.35
CA ILE A 12 15.20 -12.41 3.90
C ILE A 12 15.55 -11.05 3.29
N THR A 13 15.14 -9.96 3.93
CA THR A 13 15.34 -8.61 3.40
C THR A 13 16.78 -8.10 3.50
N ASP A 14 17.67 -8.84 4.13
CA ASP A 14 19.11 -8.57 4.04
C ASP A 14 19.68 -9.00 2.67
N TYR A 15 19.03 -9.95 1.98
CA TYR A 15 19.43 -10.45 0.68
C TYR A 15 18.62 -9.84 -0.46
N VAL A 16 17.31 -9.72 -0.32
CA VAL A 16 16.43 -9.18 -1.37
C VAL A 16 15.59 -8.01 -0.83
N PRO A 17 15.27 -6.98 -1.64
CA PRO A 17 14.39 -5.90 -1.19
C PRO A 17 12.95 -6.43 -1.02
N LYS A 18 12.19 -5.85 -0.08
CA LYS A 18 10.82 -6.29 0.26
C LYS A 18 9.90 -6.52 -0.95
N PRO A 19 9.90 -5.68 -2.00
CA PRO A 19 9.08 -5.93 -3.19
C PRO A 19 9.40 -7.23 -3.94
N LEU A 20 10.61 -7.77 -3.78
CA LEU A 20 11.02 -9.03 -4.38
C LEU A 20 10.85 -10.25 -3.46
N VAL A 21 10.36 -10.07 -2.24
CA VAL A 21 10.02 -11.18 -1.34
C VAL A 21 8.88 -11.98 -1.98
N PRO A 22 9.01 -13.33 -2.07
CA PRO A 22 8.02 -14.15 -2.76
C PRO A 22 6.79 -14.44 -1.88
N LEU A 23 5.63 -14.41 -2.51
CA LEU A 23 4.38 -14.97 -2.03
C LEU A 23 3.98 -16.05 -3.03
N ASN A 24 3.89 -17.29 -2.57
CA ASN A 24 3.64 -18.44 -3.46
C ASN A 24 4.59 -18.48 -4.67
N ASN A 25 5.90 -18.36 -4.43
CA ASN A 25 6.99 -18.33 -5.43
C ASN A 25 6.95 -17.15 -6.42
N ILE A 26 6.10 -16.18 -6.24
CA ILE A 26 5.96 -14.99 -7.09
C ILE A 26 6.23 -13.73 -6.24
N PRO A 27 7.14 -12.83 -6.64
CA PRO A 27 7.43 -11.61 -5.90
C PRO A 27 6.21 -10.72 -5.66
N ILE A 28 6.19 -10.04 -4.52
CA ILE A 28 5.12 -9.08 -4.16
C ILE A 28 4.86 -8.09 -5.30
N ILE A 29 5.91 -7.54 -5.90
CA ILE A 29 5.79 -6.53 -6.97
C ILE A 29 5.12 -7.08 -8.23
N ASP A 30 5.32 -8.36 -8.55
CA ASP A 30 4.66 -9.04 -9.68
C ASP A 30 3.14 -9.10 -9.43
N TRP A 31 2.73 -9.53 -8.23
CA TRP A 31 1.32 -9.52 -7.84
C TRP A 31 0.70 -8.14 -7.93
N GLN A 32 1.41 -7.11 -7.45
CA GLN A 32 0.94 -5.73 -7.52
C GLN A 32 0.81 -5.22 -8.96
N ILE A 33 1.75 -5.52 -9.83
CA ILE A 33 1.67 -5.15 -11.24
C ILE A 33 0.50 -5.86 -11.92
N LYS A 34 0.30 -7.16 -11.68
CA LYS A 34 -0.87 -7.89 -12.17
C LYS A 34 -2.18 -7.26 -11.71
N TYR A 35 -2.26 -6.89 -10.43
CA TYR A 35 -3.41 -6.17 -9.90
C TYR A 35 -3.66 -4.84 -10.61
N LEU A 36 -2.64 -4.00 -10.79
CA LEU A 36 -2.77 -2.71 -11.48
C LEU A 36 -3.21 -2.87 -12.94
N LYS A 37 -2.69 -3.88 -13.64
CA LYS A 37 -3.08 -4.20 -15.03
C LYS A 37 -4.57 -4.48 -15.19
N LYS A 38 -5.21 -5.16 -14.23
CA LYS A 38 -6.66 -5.41 -14.25
C LYS A 38 -7.50 -4.14 -14.32
N PHE A 39 -6.98 -3.04 -13.78
CA PHE A 39 -7.65 -1.73 -13.83
C PHE A 39 -7.21 -0.88 -15.01
N GLY A 40 -6.44 -1.45 -15.95
CA GLY A 40 -6.01 -0.75 -17.15
C GLY A 40 -4.90 0.28 -16.91
N ILE A 41 -4.19 0.21 -15.78
CA ILE A 41 -3.05 1.07 -15.51
C ILE A 41 -1.92 0.71 -16.49
N LYS A 42 -1.42 1.70 -17.23
CA LYS A 42 -0.40 1.54 -18.27
C LYS A 42 0.96 2.12 -17.87
N GLU A 43 0.99 3.05 -16.94
CA GLU A 43 2.21 3.69 -16.43
C GLU A 43 2.29 3.55 -14.91
N VAL A 44 3.47 3.17 -14.41
CA VAL A 44 3.74 3.02 -12.99
C VAL A 44 5.07 3.69 -12.63
N ILE A 45 5.07 4.55 -11.63
CA ILE A 45 6.29 5.11 -11.06
C ILE A 45 6.59 4.38 -9.76
N ILE A 46 7.72 3.67 -9.71
CA ILE A 46 8.13 2.92 -8.53
C ILE A 46 9.11 3.79 -7.72
N CYS A 47 8.68 4.22 -6.53
CA CYS A 47 9.56 4.90 -5.56
C CYS A 47 10.42 3.83 -4.89
N THR A 48 11.73 3.84 -5.15
CA THR A 48 12.70 2.86 -4.67
C THR A 48 13.80 3.54 -3.86
N GLY A 49 14.53 2.78 -3.07
CA GLY A 49 15.67 3.25 -2.29
C GLY A 49 16.61 2.09 -1.96
N TYR A 50 16.21 1.22 -1.05
CA TYR A 50 17.01 0.05 -0.67
C TYR A 50 17.06 -0.99 -1.81
N LYS A 51 18.27 -1.35 -2.26
CA LYS A 51 18.54 -2.36 -3.32
C LYS A 51 17.76 -2.11 -4.61
N THR A 52 17.71 -0.85 -5.04
CA THR A 52 17.00 -0.42 -6.26
C THR A 52 17.38 -1.23 -7.49
N GLU A 53 18.67 -1.51 -7.68
CA GLU A 53 19.21 -2.23 -8.85
C GLU A 53 18.60 -3.63 -8.98
N MET A 54 18.34 -4.31 -7.88
CA MET A 54 17.70 -5.63 -7.90
C MET A 54 16.26 -5.55 -8.43
N ILE A 55 15.51 -4.51 -8.01
CA ILE A 55 14.14 -4.30 -8.49
C ILE A 55 14.14 -3.97 -9.98
N GLN A 56 15.03 -3.07 -10.40
CA GLN A 56 15.18 -2.67 -11.79
C GLN A 56 15.54 -3.87 -12.68
N HIS A 57 16.54 -4.66 -12.25
CA HIS A 57 16.94 -5.86 -12.99
C HIS A 57 15.79 -6.88 -13.10
N PHE A 58 15.12 -7.17 -12.00
CA PHE A 58 13.98 -8.10 -12.02
C PHE A 58 12.90 -7.68 -13.01
N LEU A 59 12.54 -6.41 -13.02
CA LEU A 59 11.50 -5.88 -13.90
C LEU A 59 11.95 -5.87 -15.36
N SER A 60 13.21 -5.52 -15.65
CA SER A 60 13.74 -5.51 -17.01
C SER A 60 13.75 -6.91 -17.64
N VAL A 61 14.10 -7.95 -16.88
CA VAL A 61 14.08 -9.35 -17.36
C VAL A 61 12.65 -9.81 -17.68
N LYS A 62 11.63 -9.21 -17.03
CA LYS A 62 10.22 -9.48 -17.28
C LYS A 62 9.58 -8.56 -18.34
N ASP A 63 10.40 -7.85 -19.12
CA ASP A 63 9.92 -6.82 -20.06
C ASP A 63 8.90 -5.85 -19.41
N ASN A 64 9.19 -5.46 -18.19
CA ASN A 64 8.31 -4.60 -17.37
C ASN A 64 6.84 -5.03 -17.36
N PHE A 65 6.56 -6.31 -17.59
CA PHE A 65 5.21 -6.88 -17.70
C PHE A 65 4.31 -6.20 -18.76
N GLY A 66 4.92 -5.55 -19.75
CA GLY A 66 4.23 -4.77 -20.79
C GLY A 66 3.58 -3.48 -20.24
N ILE A 67 4.15 -2.89 -19.19
CA ILE A 67 3.74 -1.59 -18.62
C ILE A 67 4.91 -0.61 -18.72
N ASP A 68 4.63 0.68 -18.94
CA ASP A 68 5.65 1.73 -18.81
C ASP A 68 6.03 1.91 -17.33
N ILE A 69 7.25 1.47 -16.96
CA ILE A 69 7.75 1.56 -15.59
C ILE A 69 8.85 2.62 -15.51
N LYS A 70 8.62 3.61 -14.65
CA LYS A 70 9.61 4.63 -14.29
C LYS A 70 10.05 4.44 -12.84
N PHE A 71 11.27 4.85 -12.53
CA PHE A 71 11.82 4.77 -11.18
C PHE A 71 12.06 6.15 -10.60
N SER A 72 11.58 6.36 -9.37
CA SER A 72 11.93 7.50 -8.53
C SER A 72 12.81 7.00 -7.39
N VAL A 73 14.14 7.16 -7.57
CA VAL A 73 15.13 6.59 -6.63
C VAL A 73 15.41 7.57 -5.50
N GLU A 74 15.20 7.14 -4.27
CA GLU A 74 15.50 7.89 -3.05
C GLU A 74 16.96 7.66 -2.64
N LYS A 75 17.76 8.70 -2.59
CA LYS A 75 19.14 8.63 -2.07
C LYS A 75 19.18 8.48 -0.54
N VAL A 76 18.18 9.03 0.12
CA VAL A 76 17.92 8.92 1.57
C VAL A 76 16.43 8.69 1.78
N PRO A 77 16.01 8.02 2.86
CA PRO A 77 14.59 7.82 3.13
C PRO A 77 13.84 9.16 3.24
N LEU A 78 12.84 9.34 2.38
CA LEU A 78 12.05 10.58 2.30
C LEU A 78 10.72 10.48 3.06
N GLY A 79 10.29 9.29 3.45
CA GLY A 79 8.93 9.03 3.94
C GLY A 79 7.92 8.99 2.80
N THR A 80 6.68 8.59 3.08
CA THR A 80 5.65 8.39 2.03
C THR A 80 5.34 9.69 1.29
N GLY A 81 5.18 10.80 1.99
CA GLY A 81 4.91 12.11 1.38
C GLY A 81 6.06 12.63 0.53
N GLY A 82 7.30 12.56 1.04
CA GLY A 82 8.49 12.99 0.31
C GLY A 82 8.76 12.16 -0.94
N ALA A 83 8.56 10.84 -0.87
CA ALA A 83 8.71 9.93 -2.00
C ALA A 83 7.68 10.22 -3.09
N ILE A 84 6.40 10.45 -2.72
CA ILE A 84 5.35 10.85 -3.67
C ILE A 84 5.71 12.20 -4.31
N LYS A 85 6.15 13.20 -3.52
CA LYS A 85 6.55 14.50 -4.06
C LYS A 85 7.70 14.39 -5.07
N GLN A 86 8.68 13.54 -4.79
CA GLN A 86 9.79 13.31 -5.72
C GLN A 86 9.32 12.64 -7.01
N ALA A 87 8.49 11.59 -6.91
CA ALA A 87 7.93 10.86 -8.04
C ALA A 87 7.00 11.73 -8.90
N ALA A 88 6.29 12.66 -8.28
CA ALA A 88 5.32 13.54 -8.91
C ALA A 88 5.90 14.46 -10.01
N LYS A 89 7.22 14.63 -10.05
CA LYS A 89 7.90 15.33 -11.16
C LYS A 89 7.62 14.68 -12.52
N SER A 90 7.36 13.37 -12.54
CA SER A 90 7.04 12.58 -13.73
C SER A 90 5.55 12.41 -13.98
N ILE A 91 4.67 12.83 -13.04
CA ILE A 91 3.22 12.70 -13.19
C ILE A 91 2.70 13.85 -14.04
N LYS A 92 2.02 13.52 -15.15
CA LYS A 92 1.39 14.48 -16.06
C LYS A 92 -0.14 14.54 -15.87
N ASP A 93 -0.74 13.48 -15.39
CA ASP A 93 -2.18 13.34 -15.23
C ASP A 93 -2.74 14.27 -14.14
N LYS A 94 -4.05 14.54 -14.22
CA LYS A 94 -4.78 15.38 -13.25
C LYS A 94 -4.91 14.71 -11.88
N SER A 95 -4.87 13.39 -11.86
CA SER A 95 -4.92 12.57 -10.64
C SER A 95 -4.12 11.29 -10.83
N PHE A 96 -3.76 10.64 -9.74
CA PHE A 96 -2.97 9.41 -9.75
C PHE A 96 -3.30 8.52 -8.56
N PHE A 97 -3.02 7.25 -8.70
CA PHE A 97 -3.08 6.31 -7.58
C PHE A 97 -1.74 6.22 -6.85
N VAL A 98 -1.80 6.01 -5.55
CA VAL A 98 -0.65 5.59 -4.72
C VAL A 98 -0.98 4.24 -4.12
N LEU A 99 -0.01 3.33 -4.13
CA LEU A 99 -0.12 2.00 -3.55
C LEU A 99 1.10 1.73 -2.67
N ASN A 100 0.88 1.29 -1.45
CA ASN A 100 1.96 0.82 -0.59
C ASN A 100 2.57 -0.46 -1.17
N GLY A 101 3.90 -0.56 -1.14
CA GLY A 101 4.67 -1.62 -1.82
C GLY A 101 4.62 -2.99 -1.14
N ASP A 102 3.82 -3.12 -0.09
CA ASP A 102 3.61 -4.36 0.68
C ASP A 102 2.13 -4.77 0.75
N THR A 103 1.27 -4.05 0.05
CA THR A 103 -0.17 -4.30 0.07
C THR A 103 -0.58 -5.27 -1.04
N ILE A 104 -1.26 -6.33 -0.67
CA ILE A 104 -1.95 -7.28 -1.56
C ILE A 104 -3.44 -7.21 -1.29
N THR A 105 -4.25 -6.98 -2.34
CA THR A 105 -5.68 -6.74 -2.16
C THR A 105 -6.49 -6.94 -3.44
N ASN A 106 -7.80 -7.10 -3.29
CA ASN A 106 -8.79 -7.05 -4.37
C ASN A 106 -9.65 -5.77 -4.37
N ILE A 107 -9.22 -4.72 -3.67
CA ILE A 107 -9.92 -3.43 -3.68
C ILE A 107 -10.13 -2.94 -5.12
N ASP A 108 -11.35 -2.54 -5.44
CA ASP A 108 -11.69 -1.99 -6.76
C ASP A 108 -11.24 -0.53 -6.85
N LEU A 109 -10.15 -0.29 -7.59
CA LEU A 109 -9.59 1.05 -7.80
C LEU A 109 -10.58 2.00 -8.49
N LYS A 110 -11.50 1.50 -9.31
CA LYS A 110 -12.52 2.35 -9.98
C LYS A 110 -13.43 3.05 -8.98
N LYS A 111 -13.71 2.41 -7.84
CA LYS A 111 -14.51 3.03 -6.78
C LYS A 111 -13.81 4.23 -6.14
N LEU A 112 -12.48 4.24 -6.07
CA LEU A 112 -11.73 5.39 -5.56
C LEU A 112 -11.84 6.62 -6.48
N LEU A 113 -12.02 6.43 -7.78
CA LEU A 113 -12.19 7.52 -8.74
C LEU A 113 -13.48 8.35 -8.51
N THR A 114 -14.42 7.82 -7.75
CA THR A 114 -15.67 8.53 -7.44
C THR A 114 -15.48 9.70 -6.48
N LYS A 115 -14.32 9.79 -5.82
CA LYS A 115 -13.98 10.81 -4.83
C LYS A 115 -12.62 11.42 -5.11
N LYS A 116 -12.50 12.72 -4.89
CA LYS A 116 -11.23 13.45 -4.93
C LYS A 116 -10.45 13.18 -3.65
N ASN A 117 -9.12 13.10 -3.74
CA ASN A 117 -8.24 12.83 -2.60
C ASN A 117 -8.82 11.74 -1.67
N ALA A 118 -9.02 10.55 -2.22
CA ALA A 118 -9.67 9.45 -1.54
C ALA A 118 -8.64 8.45 -0.97
N VAL A 119 -8.87 8.05 0.27
CA VAL A 119 -8.17 6.95 0.94
C VAL A 119 -9.08 5.73 0.94
N ALA A 120 -8.56 4.59 0.47
CA ALA A 120 -9.26 3.32 0.65
C ALA A 120 -9.23 2.93 2.13
N ALA A 121 -10.39 2.64 2.69
CA ALA A 121 -10.55 2.21 4.06
C ALA A 121 -11.12 0.79 4.14
N ILE A 122 -10.54 -0.01 5.01
CA ILE A 122 -11.02 -1.36 5.36
C ILE A 122 -11.36 -1.39 6.85
N GLU A 123 -12.21 -2.33 7.26
CA GLU A 123 -12.50 -2.49 8.69
C GLU A 123 -11.25 -2.94 9.44
N LEU A 124 -11.03 -2.35 10.61
CA LEU A 124 -9.89 -2.69 11.46
C LEU A 124 -10.00 -4.16 11.88
N ARG A 125 -8.93 -4.91 11.62
CA ARG A 125 -8.78 -6.30 12.06
C ARG A 125 -7.78 -6.36 13.20
N THR A 126 -8.13 -7.08 14.25
CA THR A 126 -7.19 -7.37 15.33
C THR A 126 -6.62 -8.77 15.19
N LYS A 127 -5.34 -8.91 15.55
CA LYS A 127 -4.67 -10.22 15.70
C LYS A 127 -4.93 -10.82 17.08
N PHE A 128 -5.61 -10.10 17.96
CA PHE A 128 -5.87 -10.46 19.35
C PHE A 128 -7.38 -10.65 19.60
N GLY A 129 -7.70 -11.32 20.70
CA GLY A 129 -9.06 -11.40 21.18
C GLY A 129 -9.59 -10.02 21.63
N ILE A 130 -10.87 -9.78 21.39
CA ILE A 130 -11.58 -8.58 21.84
C ILE A 130 -12.46 -8.99 23.02
N MET A 131 -12.41 -8.21 24.09
CA MET A 131 -13.24 -8.38 25.27
C MET A 131 -14.19 -7.20 25.44
N GLU A 132 -15.46 -7.51 25.71
CA GLU A 132 -16.39 -6.53 26.28
C GLU A 132 -16.40 -6.75 27.81
N THR A 133 -16.29 -5.68 28.57
CA THR A 133 -16.22 -5.76 30.04
C THR A 133 -17.28 -4.87 30.68
N VAL A 134 -17.81 -5.34 31.81
CA VAL A 134 -18.58 -4.49 32.73
C VAL A 134 -17.87 -4.61 34.08
N ASP A 135 -17.46 -3.49 34.61
CA ASP A 135 -16.51 -3.41 35.70
C ASP A 135 -15.27 -4.29 35.37
N ASP A 136 -14.84 -5.17 36.24
CA ASP A 136 -13.70 -6.06 36.05
C ASP A 136 -14.11 -7.46 35.49
N LYS A 137 -15.35 -7.63 35.06
CA LYS A 137 -15.86 -8.90 34.53
C LYS A 137 -15.94 -8.86 33.01
N VAL A 138 -15.38 -9.90 32.37
CA VAL A 138 -15.54 -10.10 30.92
C VAL A 138 -16.95 -10.61 30.66
N THR A 139 -17.72 -9.83 29.91
CA THR A 139 -19.10 -10.18 29.51
C THR A 139 -19.15 -10.84 28.15
N LYS A 140 -18.13 -10.59 27.29
CA LYS A 140 -18.02 -11.21 25.96
C LYS A 140 -16.58 -11.31 25.53
N PHE A 141 -16.23 -12.43 24.88
CA PHE A 141 -14.93 -12.65 24.29
C PHE A 141 -15.07 -13.06 22.83
N ARG A 142 -14.31 -12.41 21.94
CA ARG A 142 -14.30 -12.69 20.49
C ARG A 142 -12.86 -12.77 20.00
N GLU A 143 -12.48 -13.91 19.43
CA GLU A 143 -11.14 -14.12 18.87
C GLU A 143 -11.07 -13.60 17.43
N LYS A 144 -9.99 -12.87 17.11
CA LYS A 144 -9.57 -12.47 15.75
C LYS A 144 -10.71 -11.95 14.86
N LYS A 145 -11.47 -10.95 15.29
CA LYS A 145 -12.58 -10.39 14.52
C LYS A 145 -12.30 -8.99 14.02
N GLU A 146 -13.00 -8.63 12.96
CA GLU A 146 -13.12 -7.25 12.51
C GLU A 146 -13.82 -6.44 13.61
N ILE A 147 -13.33 -5.22 13.83
CA ILE A 147 -13.98 -4.27 14.75
C ILE A 147 -14.95 -3.46 13.91
N PRO A 148 -16.27 -3.65 14.05
CA PRO A 148 -17.26 -2.94 13.25
C PRO A 148 -17.11 -1.44 13.37
N ASP A 149 -17.29 -0.74 12.25
CA ASP A 149 -17.29 0.73 12.16
C ASP A 149 -15.99 1.44 12.59
N VAL A 150 -14.92 0.69 12.85
CA VAL A 150 -13.56 1.22 12.98
C VAL A 150 -12.81 0.98 11.68
N TRP A 151 -12.39 2.07 11.03
CA TRP A 151 -11.79 2.03 9.70
C TRP A 151 -10.30 2.32 9.77
N MET A 152 -9.52 1.53 9.06
CA MET A 152 -8.08 1.72 8.93
C MET A 152 -7.71 2.06 7.48
N ASN A 153 -6.62 2.80 7.34
CA ASN A 153 -6.02 3.13 6.05
C ASN A 153 -5.47 1.86 5.37
N ALA A 154 -5.96 1.56 4.18
CA ALA A 154 -5.52 0.41 3.40
C ALA A 154 -4.20 0.62 2.64
N GLY A 155 -3.58 1.79 2.72
CA GLY A 155 -2.36 2.13 1.97
C GLY A 155 -2.58 2.28 0.46
N ILE A 156 -3.80 2.62 0.06
CA ILE A 156 -4.18 2.87 -1.34
C ILE A 156 -4.92 4.19 -1.41
N TYR A 157 -4.44 5.07 -2.27
CA TYR A 157 -4.97 6.43 -2.41
C TYR A 157 -5.27 6.76 -3.86
N HIS A 158 -6.30 7.55 -4.11
CA HIS A 158 -6.51 8.30 -5.33
C HIS A 158 -6.36 9.78 -5.02
N LEU A 159 -5.34 10.42 -5.55
CA LEU A 159 -4.96 11.78 -5.21
C LEU A 159 -5.04 12.69 -6.44
N GLU A 160 -5.59 13.89 -6.26
CA GLU A 160 -5.50 14.92 -7.28
C GLU A 160 -4.08 15.50 -7.34
N ARG A 161 -3.61 15.84 -8.54
CA ARG A 161 -2.27 16.41 -8.74
C ARG A 161 -2.00 17.65 -7.89
N GLN A 162 -3.03 18.41 -7.55
CA GLN A 162 -2.91 19.62 -6.73
C GLN A 162 -2.30 19.38 -5.36
N ILE A 163 -2.49 18.17 -4.77
CA ILE A 163 -1.93 17.80 -3.47
C ILE A 163 -0.39 17.86 -3.43
N ILE A 164 0.26 17.74 -4.60
CA ILE A 164 1.73 17.67 -4.70
C ILE A 164 2.41 18.93 -4.11
N LYS A 165 1.78 20.09 -4.23
CA LYS A 165 2.31 21.34 -3.68
C LYS A 165 2.41 21.32 -2.15
N ASP A 166 1.46 20.62 -1.50
CA ASP A 166 1.34 20.54 -0.06
C ASP A 166 2.15 19.37 0.55
N LEU A 167 2.64 18.44 -0.30
CA LEU A 167 3.47 17.33 0.17
C LEU A 167 4.80 17.82 0.75
N PRO A 168 5.28 17.22 1.86
CA PRO A 168 6.57 17.53 2.43
C PRO A 168 7.72 17.07 1.52
N THR A 169 8.87 17.72 1.60
CA THR A 169 10.10 17.22 0.94
C THR A 169 10.65 15.98 1.64
N LYS A 170 10.37 15.84 2.94
CA LYS A 170 10.68 14.66 3.77
C LYS A 170 9.61 14.54 4.85
N GLY A 171 9.02 13.36 4.98
CA GLY A 171 7.98 13.04 5.95
C GLY A 171 6.88 12.17 5.35
N ASP A 172 6.04 11.63 6.23
CA ASP A 172 4.95 10.77 5.83
C ASP A 172 3.69 11.59 5.53
N ILE A 173 3.01 11.32 4.42
CA ILE A 173 1.77 12.01 4.03
C ILE A 173 0.68 11.82 5.11
N GLU A 174 0.67 10.66 5.74
CA GLU A 174 -0.28 10.27 6.78
C GLU A 174 -0.11 11.09 8.08
N LYS A 175 1.08 11.64 8.29
CA LYS A 175 1.40 12.47 9.48
C LYS A 175 1.39 13.97 9.20
N THR A 176 1.38 14.35 7.94
CA THR A 176 1.49 15.77 7.51
C THR A 176 0.21 16.23 6.80
N VAL A 177 0.05 15.87 5.55
CA VAL A 177 -1.02 16.38 4.68
C VAL A 177 -2.39 15.79 5.01
N PHE A 178 -2.48 14.49 5.31
CA PHE A 178 -3.77 13.86 5.57
C PHE A 178 -4.50 14.42 6.79
N PRO A 179 -3.84 14.66 7.96
CA PRO A 179 -4.51 15.31 9.08
C PRO A 179 -5.04 16.70 8.74
N GLU A 180 -4.24 17.51 8.04
CA GLU A 180 -4.64 18.85 7.61
C GLU A 180 -5.84 18.80 6.64
N TYR A 181 -5.77 17.90 5.63
CA TYR A 181 -6.85 17.75 4.66
C TYR A 181 -8.13 17.19 5.29
N ALA A 182 -8.02 16.33 6.28
CA ALA A 182 -9.16 15.83 7.05
C ALA A 182 -9.85 16.97 7.81
N THR A 183 -9.09 17.81 8.50
CA THR A 183 -9.64 18.98 9.22
C THR A 183 -10.34 19.97 8.27
N LYS A 184 -9.82 20.14 7.04
CA LYS A 184 -10.41 21.03 6.03
C LYS A 184 -11.55 20.37 5.22
N GLY A 185 -11.88 19.11 5.47
CA GLY A 185 -12.87 18.37 4.68
C GLY A 185 -12.45 18.07 3.23
N TRP A 186 -11.15 18.09 2.93
CA TRP A 186 -10.60 17.85 1.59
C TRP A 186 -10.11 16.43 1.37
N LEU A 187 -10.04 15.62 2.43
CA LEU A 187 -9.73 14.20 2.38
C LEU A 187 -11.02 13.38 2.41
N ASN A 188 -11.21 12.54 1.42
CA ASN A 188 -12.35 11.64 1.35
C ASN A 188 -11.93 10.20 1.66
N THR A 189 -12.91 9.34 1.89
CA THR A 189 -12.69 7.90 2.02
C THR A 189 -13.68 7.11 1.18
N VAL A 190 -13.23 5.94 0.71
CA VAL A 190 -14.09 4.90 0.14
C VAL A 190 -13.90 3.64 0.99
N LYS A 191 -14.99 3.16 1.56
CA LYS A 191 -15.03 2.04 2.51
C LYS A 191 -15.24 0.71 1.78
N PHE A 192 -14.40 -0.29 2.10
CA PHE A 192 -14.43 -1.63 1.49
C PHE A 192 -14.60 -2.70 2.59
N ARG A 193 -15.83 -3.02 2.98
CA ARG A 193 -16.14 -3.96 4.07
C ARG A 193 -15.65 -5.39 3.79
N ASN A 194 -15.79 -5.86 2.56
CA ASN A 194 -15.52 -7.26 2.21
C ASN A 194 -14.23 -7.42 1.39
N ALA A 195 -13.35 -6.43 1.39
CA ALA A 195 -12.11 -6.55 0.65
C ALA A 195 -11.14 -7.51 1.34
N LYS A 196 -10.53 -8.39 0.55
CA LYS A 196 -9.34 -9.12 0.97
C LYS A 196 -8.17 -8.16 0.92
N TRP A 197 -7.46 -8.04 2.04
CA TRP A 197 -6.36 -7.12 2.17
C TRP A 197 -5.31 -7.66 3.13
N PHE A 198 -4.05 -7.57 2.71
CA PHE A 198 -2.88 -7.96 3.49
C PHE A 198 -1.81 -6.88 3.39
N SER A 199 -1.18 -6.55 4.51
CA SER A 199 0.11 -5.87 4.58
C SER A 199 1.17 -6.90 4.94
N VAL A 200 2.08 -7.18 4.02
CA VAL A 200 3.08 -8.23 4.19
C VAL A 200 4.27 -7.67 4.97
N ASP A 201 4.19 -7.74 6.28
CA ASP A 201 5.17 -7.14 7.19
C ASP A 201 5.95 -8.14 8.05
N SER A 202 5.47 -9.36 8.15
CA SER A 202 6.07 -10.44 8.93
C SER A 202 6.00 -11.77 8.17
N PHE A 203 6.74 -12.78 8.63
CA PHE A 203 6.65 -14.15 8.09
C PHE A 203 5.23 -14.71 8.16
N LYS A 204 4.53 -14.44 9.26
CA LYS A 204 3.13 -14.84 9.40
C LYS A 204 2.23 -14.19 8.35
N ASP A 205 2.42 -12.90 8.08
CA ASP A 205 1.67 -12.21 7.04
C ASP A 205 1.98 -12.82 5.65
N MET A 206 3.23 -13.24 5.39
CA MET A 206 3.62 -13.94 4.17
C MET A 206 2.90 -15.28 4.03
N GLU A 207 2.86 -16.10 5.08
CA GLU A 207 2.17 -17.38 5.07
C GLU A 207 0.68 -17.21 4.81
N GLU A 208 0.00 -16.35 5.59
CA GLU A 208 -1.43 -16.08 5.47
C GLU A 208 -1.78 -15.52 4.07
N CYS A 209 -0.96 -14.58 3.56
CA CYS A 209 -1.18 -13.99 2.24
C CYS A 209 -0.94 -15.02 1.12
N SER A 210 0.10 -15.86 1.23
CA SER A 210 0.41 -16.87 0.22
C SER A 210 -0.73 -17.84 -0.04
N LEU A 211 -1.53 -18.19 0.98
CA LEU A 211 -2.69 -19.07 0.86
C LEU A 211 -3.86 -18.44 0.05
N GLU A 212 -3.90 -17.11 -0.02
CA GLU A 212 -5.03 -16.37 -0.58
C GLU A 212 -4.68 -15.57 -1.83
N VAL A 213 -3.41 -15.25 -2.08
CA VAL A 213 -2.97 -14.28 -3.09
C VAL A 213 -3.48 -14.58 -4.49
N GLU A 214 -3.49 -15.83 -4.92
CA GLU A 214 -3.98 -16.23 -6.23
C GLU A 214 -5.49 -15.98 -6.40
N LYS A 215 -6.27 -16.14 -5.33
CA LYS A 215 -7.71 -15.87 -5.33
C LYS A 215 -8.00 -14.35 -5.31
N ILE A 216 -7.09 -13.59 -4.69
CA ILE A 216 -7.20 -12.13 -4.56
C ILE A 216 -6.93 -11.45 -5.91
N ILE A 217 -5.91 -11.94 -6.62
CA ILE A 217 -5.38 -11.29 -7.83
C ILE A 217 -5.91 -11.91 -9.14
N LYS A 218 -6.76 -12.90 -9.08
CA LYS A 218 -7.41 -13.50 -10.28
C LYS A 218 -8.16 -12.52 -11.15
#